data_ba76b3f399dd3553e614b9a9821df063
#
_entry.id   ba76b3f399dd3553e614b9a9821df063
#
_cell.length_a   1.000
_cell.length_b   1.000
_cell.length_c   1.000
_cell.angle_alpha   90.00
_cell.angle_beta   90.00
_cell.angle_gamma   90.00
#
_symmetry.space_group_name_H-M   'P 1'
#
loop_
_entity.id
_entity.type
_entity.pdbx_description
1 polymer ?
#
loop_
_entity_poly.entity_id
_entity_poly.type
_entity_poly.pdbx_seq_one_letter_code
_entity_poly.pdbx_strand_id
1 'polypeptide(L)'
;ICVDEETVRLRSHILSMKEPLLAGGGTATAWKEIRNENTSTLIVSNAHSFPGTEALQKAETALTSLQEADLPVLRKAHREWWHNYYPQSFVSLPDKKMENFYWAQMYKLASATRTGGGLLDNSGPWQVLTPWPNAWWNLNVQLSYWSVYPSNRLELGMPLVDAIGNNLDNLITVSYTHLD
;
A
#
# COMPACT_ATOMS: atom_id res chain seq x y z
N ILE A 1 20.37 -0.89 -1.00
CA ILE A 1 20.20 -2.00 -0.03
C ILE A 1 20.82 -3.18 -0.71
N CYS A 2 21.97 -3.66 -0.18
CA CYS A 2 22.55 -4.93 -0.59
C CYS A 2 21.71 -6.01 0.10
N VAL A 3 21.07 -6.87 -0.67
CA VAL A 3 20.34 -8.03 -0.16
C VAL A 3 21.34 -9.18 -0.07
N ASP A 4 21.55 -9.72 1.12
CA ASP A 4 22.36 -10.91 1.29
C ASP A 4 21.71 -12.09 0.60
N GLU A 5 22.48 -12.91 -0.11
CA GLU A 5 21.98 -14.08 -0.87
C GLU A 5 21.23 -15.08 0.03
N GLU A 6 21.52 -15.14 1.32
CA GLU A 6 20.84 -15.98 2.30
C GLU A 6 19.36 -15.59 2.54
N THR A 7 18.96 -14.38 2.17
CA THR A 7 17.60 -13.87 2.38
C THR A 7 16.64 -14.24 1.26
N VAL A 8 17.16 -14.67 0.11
CA VAL A 8 16.36 -15.04 -1.07
C VAL A 8 16.09 -16.55 -1.05
N ARG A 9 14.81 -16.93 -1.11
CA ARG A 9 14.38 -18.33 -1.18
C ARG A 9 13.77 -18.63 -2.55
N LEU A 10 14.12 -19.79 -3.10
CA LEU A 10 13.51 -20.33 -4.31
C LEU A 10 12.52 -21.44 -3.94
N ARG A 11 11.24 -21.27 -4.25
CA ARG A 11 10.21 -22.31 -4.19
C ARG A 11 9.44 -22.36 -5.51
N SER A 12 9.45 -23.50 -6.19
CA SER A 12 8.61 -23.73 -7.37
C SER A 12 8.61 -22.56 -8.37
N HIS A 13 9.80 -22.07 -8.77
CA HIS A 13 9.98 -20.90 -9.63
C HIS A 13 9.52 -19.55 -9.03
N ILE A 14 9.19 -19.51 -7.75
CA ILE A 14 8.93 -18.27 -7.01
C ILE A 14 10.17 -17.95 -6.18
N LEU A 15 10.72 -16.76 -6.38
CA LEU A 15 11.75 -16.17 -5.54
C LEU A 15 11.06 -15.31 -4.47
N SER A 16 11.54 -15.36 -3.27
CA SER A 16 10.98 -14.58 -2.18
C SER A 16 12.03 -14.08 -1.20
N MET A 17 11.74 -12.97 -0.57
CA MET A 17 12.54 -12.31 0.44
C MET A 17 11.64 -11.84 1.57
N LYS A 18 12.09 -12.01 2.82
CA LYS A 18 11.40 -11.45 3.99
C LYS A 18 12.33 -10.56 4.78
N GLU A 19 11.76 -9.56 5.41
CA GLU A 19 12.44 -8.65 6.29
C GLU A 19 11.66 -8.54 7.61
N PRO A 20 12.24 -8.96 8.74
CA PRO A 20 11.60 -8.82 10.04
C PRO A 20 11.63 -7.35 10.48
N LEU A 21 10.57 -6.90 11.13
CA LEU A 21 10.51 -5.57 11.73
C LEU A 21 11.01 -5.61 13.17
N LEU A 22 11.68 -4.54 13.62
CA LEU A 22 12.22 -4.44 15.00
C LEU A 22 11.10 -4.49 16.05
N ALA A 23 9.92 -3.99 15.73
CA ALA A 23 8.75 -4.00 16.61
C ALA A 23 7.96 -5.32 16.59
N GLY A 24 8.44 -6.33 15.86
CA GLY A 24 7.71 -7.57 15.59
C GLY A 24 6.98 -7.52 14.25
N GLY A 25 6.52 -8.68 13.78
CA GLY A 25 5.95 -8.80 12.45
C GLY A 25 7.01 -8.81 11.35
N GLY A 26 6.63 -8.45 10.14
CA GLY A 26 7.55 -8.39 9.02
C GLY A 26 6.91 -7.98 7.71
N THR A 27 7.76 -7.70 6.75
CA THR A 27 7.41 -7.53 5.34
C THR A 27 8.00 -8.67 4.51
N ALA A 28 7.39 -8.95 3.38
CA ALA A 28 7.92 -9.91 2.42
C ALA A 28 7.57 -9.49 1.00
N THR A 29 8.50 -9.76 0.10
CA THR A 29 8.31 -9.63 -1.34
C THR A 29 8.54 -10.98 -1.97
N ALA A 30 7.62 -11.41 -2.82
CA ALA A 30 7.77 -12.59 -3.64
C ALA A 30 7.59 -12.21 -5.11
N TRP A 31 8.28 -12.91 -6.00
CA TRP A 31 8.15 -12.66 -7.43
C TRP A 31 8.35 -13.94 -8.24
N LYS A 32 7.74 -13.97 -9.41
CA LYS A 32 7.97 -14.99 -10.43
C LYS A 32 8.02 -14.37 -11.81
N GLU A 33 8.74 -15.00 -12.69
CA GLU A 33 8.83 -14.62 -14.09
C GLU A 33 8.10 -15.64 -14.96
N ILE A 34 7.26 -15.15 -15.88
CA ILE A 34 6.63 -15.94 -16.91
C ILE A 34 7.28 -15.53 -18.22
N ARG A 35 7.95 -16.47 -18.89
CA ARG A 35 8.66 -16.24 -20.15
C ARG A 35 7.97 -16.97 -21.30
N ASN A 36 7.73 -16.21 -22.36
CA ASN A 36 7.35 -16.73 -23.67
C ASN A 36 8.46 -16.40 -24.68
N GLU A 37 8.32 -16.85 -25.91
CA GLU A 37 9.35 -16.68 -26.96
C GLU A 37 9.81 -15.22 -27.11
N ASN A 38 8.89 -14.25 -27.03
CA ASN A 38 9.15 -12.84 -27.30
C ASN A 38 8.83 -11.90 -26.12
N THR A 39 8.34 -12.44 -25.00
CA THR A 39 7.92 -11.61 -23.85
C THR A 39 8.35 -12.22 -22.53
N SER A 40 8.70 -11.37 -21.60
CA SER A 40 8.90 -11.72 -20.20
C SER A 40 7.99 -10.87 -19.34
N THR A 41 7.21 -11.51 -18.47
CA THR A 41 6.34 -10.84 -17.51
C THR A 41 6.80 -11.16 -16.10
N LEU A 42 7.25 -10.14 -15.38
CA LEU A 42 7.57 -10.22 -13.96
C LEU A 42 6.32 -9.92 -13.15
N ILE A 43 5.94 -10.83 -12.27
CA ILE A 43 4.84 -10.66 -11.33
C ILE A 43 5.44 -10.57 -9.93
N VAL A 44 5.09 -9.50 -9.21
CA VAL A 44 5.61 -9.21 -7.86
C VAL A 44 4.42 -9.12 -6.89
N SER A 45 4.57 -9.73 -5.73
CA SER A 45 3.63 -9.63 -4.61
C SER A 45 4.35 -9.13 -3.38
N ASN A 46 3.79 -8.13 -2.73
CA ASN A 46 4.26 -7.62 -1.44
C ASN A 46 3.22 -7.93 -0.37
N ALA A 47 3.69 -8.31 0.80
CA ALA A 47 2.83 -8.54 1.95
C ALA A 47 3.48 -8.00 3.22
N HIS A 48 2.62 -7.68 4.18
CA HIS A 48 2.97 -7.25 5.51
C HIS A 48 2.18 -8.06 6.54
N SER A 49 2.75 -8.29 7.70
CA SER A 49 2.07 -8.84 8.87
C SER A 49 2.59 -8.18 10.14
N PHE A 50 1.68 -7.90 11.08
CA PHE A 50 1.98 -7.40 12.41
C PHE A 50 0.81 -7.72 13.35
N PRO A 51 1.06 -8.22 14.57
CA PRO A 51 2.34 -8.67 15.11
C PRO A 51 2.79 -10.04 14.57
N GLY A 52 1.98 -10.68 13.73
CA GLY A 52 2.25 -12.01 13.17
C GLY A 52 3.40 -12.02 12.15
N THR A 53 3.82 -13.21 11.75
CA THR A 53 4.98 -13.44 10.89
C THR A 53 4.63 -14.02 9.52
N GLU A 54 3.35 -13.96 9.11
CA GLU A 54 2.80 -14.63 7.94
C GLU A 54 3.06 -13.86 6.62
N ALA A 55 3.78 -12.73 6.66
CA ALA A 55 4.02 -11.90 5.49
C ALA A 55 4.56 -12.71 4.30
N LEU A 56 5.57 -13.56 4.54
CA LEU A 56 6.16 -14.40 3.50
C LEU A 56 5.14 -15.36 2.88
N GLN A 57 4.39 -16.05 3.72
CA GLN A 57 3.35 -16.98 3.25
C GLN A 57 2.28 -16.27 2.42
N LYS A 58 1.85 -15.08 2.85
CA LYS A 58 0.87 -14.27 2.12
C LYS A 58 1.39 -13.85 0.75
N ALA A 59 2.65 -13.38 0.68
CA ALA A 59 3.27 -12.96 -0.58
C ALA A 59 3.42 -14.14 -1.57
N GLU A 60 3.89 -15.31 -1.10
CA GLU A 60 4.06 -16.51 -1.93
C GLU A 60 2.71 -17.09 -2.39
N THR A 61 1.71 -17.14 -1.49
CA THR A 61 0.38 -17.67 -1.81
C THR A 61 -0.30 -16.86 -2.91
N ALA A 62 -0.16 -15.54 -2.87
CA ALA A 62 -0.71 -14.66 -3.91
C ALA A 62 -0.16 -14.98 -5.32
N LEU A 63 1.06 -15.52 -5.42
CA LEU A 63 1.68 -15.87 -6.70
C LEU A 63 1.46 -17.33 -7.11
N THR A 64 1.26 -18.22 -6.16
CA THR A 64 1.19 -19.66 -6.42
C THR A 64 0.02 -20.01 -7.34
N SER A 65 -1.12 -19.37 -7.14
CA SER A 65 -2.35 -19.59 -7.93
C SER A 65 -2.37 -18.87 -9.27
N LEU A 66 -1.52 -17.86 -9.48
CA LEU A 66 -1.53 -17.06 -10.71
C LEU A 66 -0.90 -17.81 -11.87
N GLN A 67 -1.61 -17.84 -12.99
CA GLN A 67 -1.15 -18.36 -14.27
C GLN A 67 -1.09 -17.25 -15.32
N GLU A 68 -0.44 -17.51 -16.45
CA GLU A 68 -0.39 -16.54 -17.56
C GLU A 68 -1.80 -16.18 -18.08
N ALA A 69 -2.70 -17.17 -18.11
CA ALA A 69 -4.09 -16.98 -18.54
C ALA A 69 -4.87 -15.99 -17.66
N ASP A 70 -4.43 -15.73 -16.42
CA ASP A 70 -5.07 -14.78 -15.51
C ASP A 70 -4.68 -13.32 -15.78
N LEU A 71 -3.56 -13.07 -16.47
CA LEU A 71 -3.04 -11.74 -16.71
C LEU A 71 -4.03 -10.81 -17.44
N PRO A 72 -4.76 -11.25 -18.49
CA PRO A 72 -5.77 -10.40 -19.12
C PRO A 72 -6.90 -10.01 -18.17
N VAL A 73 -7.34 -10.93 -17.30
CA VAL A 73 -8.39 -10.68 -16.30
C VAL A 73 -7.92 -9.66 -15.27
N LEU A 74 -6.69 -9.82 -14.76
CA LEU A 74 -6.09 -8.86 -13.82
C LEU A 74 -5.94 -7.47 -14.43
N ARG A 75 -5.49 -7.39 -15.68
CA ARG A 75 -5.39 -6.10 -16.41
C ARG A 75 -6.74 -5.45 -16.61
N LYS A 76 -7.77 -6.24 -16.91
CA LYS A 76 -9.14 -5.74 -17.06
C LYS A 76 -9.65 -5.21 -15.74
N ALA A 77 -9.57 -5.98 -14.66
CA ALA A 77 -9.99 -5.57 -13.32
C ALA A 77 -9.27 -4.31 -12.84
N HIS A 78 -7.96 -4.21 -13.05
CA HIS A 78 -7.18 -3.02 -12.73
C HIS A 78 -7.67 -1.79 -13.48
N ARG A 79 -7.93 -1.91 -14.79
CA ARG A 79 -8.44 -0.81 -15.61
C ARG A 79 -9.84 -0.39 -15.19
N GLU A 80 -10.73 -1.33 -14.92
CA GLU A 80 -12.09 -1.08 -14.45
C GLU A 80 -12.09 -0.34 -13.11
N TRP A 81 -11.19 -0.73 -12.21
CA TRP A 81 -11.06 -0.03 -10.93
C TRP A 81 -10.71 1.45 -11.12
N TRP A 82 -9.71 1.78 -11.97
CA TRP A 82 -9.34 3.16 -12.26
C TRP A 82 -10.43 3.93 -13.00
N HIS A 83 -11.15 3.29 -13.92
CA HIS A 83 -12.28 3.89 -14.61
C HIS A 83 -13.45 4.21 -13.67
N ASN A 84 -13.61 3.47 -12.59
CA ASN A 84 -14.61 3.76 -11.55
C ASN A 84 -14.10 4.80 -10.54
N TYR A 85 -12.80 4.87 -10.33
CA TYR A 85 -12.18 5.77 -9.37
C TYR A 85 -12.17 7.22 -9.82
N TYR A 86 -11.69 7.49 -11.05
CA TYR A 86 -11.53 8.87 -11.50
C TYR A 86 -12.83 9.67 -11.60
N PRO A 87 -13.98 9.11 -12.04
CA PRO A 87 -15.23 9.86 -12.15
C PRO A 87 -15.92 10.20 -10.83
N GLN A 88 -15.41 9.74 -9.69
CA GLN A 88 -16.03 10.00 -8.37
C GLN A 88 -16.03 11.50 -8.01
N SER A 89 -15.12 12.27 -8.55
CA SER A 89 -15.10 13.73 -8.43
C SER A 89 -14.57 14.36 -9.71
N PHE A 90 -14.86 15.63 -9.89
CA PHE A 90 -14.45 16.38 -11.06
C PHE A 90 -13.79 17.69 -10.66
N VAL A 91 -12.66 17.98 -11.28
CA VAL A 91 -11.96 19.27 -11.16
C VAL A 91 -11.57 19.74 -12.55
N SER A 92 -11.93 20.97 -12.88
CA SER A 92 -11.46 21.65 -14.07
C SER A 92 -10.96 23.03 -13.68
N LEU A 93 -9.70 23.30 -13.93
CA LEU A 93 -9.04 24.55 -13.59
C LEU A 93 -8.51 25.25 -14.83
N PRO A 94 -8.51 26.59 -14.84
CA PRO A 94 -7.86 27.36 -15.91
C PRO A 94 -6.36 27.05 -16.02
N ASP A 95 -5.68 26.90 -14.88
CA ASP A 95 -4.28 26.50 -14.83
C ASP A 95 -4.17 24.96 -14.94
N LYS A 96 -3.73 24.51 -16.11
CA LYS A 96 -3.56 23.08 -16.39
C LYS A 96 -2.45 22.41 -15.59
N LYS A 97 -1.48 23.15 -15.08
CA LYS A 97 -0.45 22.59 -14.18
C LYS A 97 -1.06 22.23 -12.82
N MET A 98 -1.92 23.10 -12.28
CA MET A 98 -2.63 22.84 -11.03
C MET A 98 -3.64 21.69 -11.19
N GLU A 99 -4.36 21.63 -12.30
CA GLU A 99 -5.27 20.52 -12.61
C GLU A 99 -4.51 19.19 -12.69
N ASN A 100 -3.39 19.14 -13.41
CA ASN A 100 -2.55 17.95 -13.49
C ASN A 100 -1.95 17.56 -12.13
N PHE A 101 -1.55 18.54 -11.32
CA PHE A 101 -1.09 18.30 -9.96
C PHE A 101 -2.16 17.63 -9.09
N TYR A 102 -3.40 18.14 -9.15
CA TYR A 102 -4.53 17.52 -8.45
C TYR A 102 -4.70 16.04 -8.84
N TRP A 103 -4.76 15.74 -10.13
CA TRP A 103 -4.94 14.37 -10.60
C TRP A 103 -3.77 13.46 -10.26
N ALA A 104 -2.55 13.98 -10.27
CA ALA A 104 -1.37 13.24 -9.82
C ALA A 104 -1.44 12.91 -8.32
N GLN A 105 -1.94 13.83 -7.48
CA GLN A 105 -2.12 13.56 -6.06
C GLN A 105 -3.25 12.55 -5.82
N MET A 106 -4.34 12.61 -6.57
CA MET A 106 -5.41 11.61 -6.50
C MET A 106 -4.91 10.22 -6.91
N TYR A 107 -4.08 10.12 -7.93
CA TYR A 107 -3.41 8.87 -8.30
C TYR A 107 -2.52 8.35 -7.18
N LYS A 108 -1.69 9.20 -6.59
CA LYS A 108 -0.80 8.84 -5.48
C LYS A 108 -1.58 8.34 -4.28
N LEU A 109 -2.63 9.05 -3.88
CA LEU A 109 -3.49 8.66 -2.77
C LEU A 109 -4.06 7.25 -2.98
N ALA A 110 -4.66 7.00 -4.14
CA ALA A 110 -5.24 5.71 -4.48
C ALA A 110 -4.21 4.58 -4.61
N SER A 111 -2.98 4.91 -4.96
CA SER A 111 -1.87 3.94 -5.02
C SER A 111 -1.30 3.61 -3.63
N ALA A 112 -1.51 4.48 -2.65
CA ALA A 112 -0.90 4.40 -1.33
C ALA A 112 -1.82 3.82 -0.25
N THR A 113 -3.13 3.93 -0.40
CA THR A 113 -4.10 3.49 0.60
C THR A 113 -5.34 2.86 -0.02
N ARG A 114 -5.96 1.94 0.70
CA ARG A 114 -7.22 1.29 0.33
C ARG A 114 -7.87 0.63 1.54
N THR A 115 -9.19 0.41 1.49
CA THR A 115 -9.93 -0.35 2.50
C THR A 115 -9.25 -1.68 2.81
N GLY A 116 -9.08 -1.98 4.10
CA GLY A 116 -8.39 -3.18 4.58
C GLY A 116 -6.85 -3.10 4.51
N GLY A 117 -6.28 -1.99 4.07
CA GLY A 117 -4.85 -1.71 4.13
C GLY A 117 -4.40 -1.05 5.45
N GLY A 118 -3.10 -0.85 5.60
CA GLY A 118 -2.53 -0.10 6.71
C GLY A 118 -2.70 1.41 6.57
N LEU A 119 -2.30 2.13 7.61
CA LEU A 119 -2.25 3.59 7.59
C LEU A 119 -1.32 4.09 6.47
N LEU A 120 -1.72 5.20 5.88
CA LEU A 120 -0.89 5.92 4.93
C LEU A 120 0.31 6.55 5.67
N ASP A 121 1.50 6.20 5.22
CA ASP A 121 2.74 6.86 5.61
C ASP A 121 2.78 8.31 5.08
N ASN A 122 3.45 9.21 5.78
CA ASN A 122 3.62 10.60 5.35
C ASN A 122 4.16 10.74 3.91
N SER A 123 5.07 9.86 3.54
CA SER A 123 5.70 9.84 2.22
C SER A 123 4.95 8.94 1.23
N GLY A 124 3.88 8.24 1.68
CA GLY A 124 3.23 7.18 0.93
C GLY A 124 4.18 5.99 0.71
N PRO A 125 3.91 5.13 -0.28
CA PRO A 125 4.75 3.97 -0.59
C PRO A 125 6.04 4.35 -1.35
N TRP A 126 6.29 5.63 -1.52
CA TRP A 126 7.43 6.13 -2.28
C TRP A 126 8.68 6.16 -1.41
N GLN A 127 9.79 5.68 -1.96
CA GLN A 127 11.07 5.78 -1.28
C GLN A 127 11.55 7.24 -1.29
N VAL A 128 11.36 7.91 -0.16
CA VAL A 128 11.79 9.29 0.04
C VAL A 128 12.69 9.34 1.27
N LEU A 129 13.86 9.94 1.13
CA LEU A 129 14.71 10.23 2.29
C LEU A 129 14.06 11.35 3.09
N THR A 130 13.51 11.01 4.25
CA THR A 130 12.81 11.94 5.13
C THR A 130 13.14 11.67 6.59
N PRO A 131 13.28 12.72 7.44
CA PRO A 131 13.39 12.54 8.89
C PRO A 131 12.04 12.15 9.55
N TRP A 132 10.94 12.14 8.78
CA TRP A 132 9.59 11.88 9.25
C TRP A 132 8.97 10.64 8.58
N PRO A 133 9.58 9.44 8.72
CA PRO A 133 8.99 8.20 8.21
C PRO A 133 7.75 7.83 9.05
N ASN A 134 6.90 6.96 8.49
CA ASN A 134 5.68 6.44 9.11
C ASN A 134 4.50 7.45 9.17
N ALA A 135 3.41 7.01 9.75
CA ALA A 135 2.24 7.83 10.03
C ALA A 135 2.46 8.64 11.32
N TRP A 136 2.68 9.92 11.19
CA TRP A 136 2.89 10.81 12.33
C TRP A 136 1.57 11.37 12.85
N TRP A 137 1.31 11.07 14.09
CA TRP A 137 0.15 11.51 14.82
C TRP A 137 0.40 12.91 15.39
N ASN A 138 -0.56 13.88 15.38
CA ASN A 138 -1.90 13.74 14.79
C ASN A 138 -2.05 14.56 13.50
N LEU A 139 -1.40 15.71 13.37
CA LEU A 139 -1.58 16.66 12.28
C LEU A 139 -1.24 16.03 10.92
N ASN A 140 -0.10 15.35 10.81
CA ASN A 140 0.38 14.81 9.55
C ASN A 140 -0.58 13.74 8.99
N VAL A 141 -1.04 12.82 9.84
CA VAL A 141 -1.99 11.78 9.42
C VAL A 141 -3.34 12.41 9.03
N GLN A 142 -3.79 13.43 9.74
CA GLN A 142 -5.01 14.16 9.38
C GLN A 142 -4.89 14.81 8.01
N LEU A 143 -3.78 15.49 7.74
CA LEU A 143 -3.52 16.13 6.45
C LEU A 143 -3.40 15.12 5.31
N SER A 144 -2.77 13.97 5.57
CA SER A 144 -2.65 12.90 4.58
C SER A 144 -4.00 12.37 4.12
N TYR A 145 -4.98 12.27 5.03
CA TYR A 145 -6.32 11.79 4.71
C TYR A 145 -7.34 12.90 4.38
N TRP A 146 -6.97 14.17 4.57
CA TRP A 146 -7.91 15.27 4.36
C TRP A 146 -8.55 15.28 2.99
N SER A 147 -7.80 14.96 1.96
CA SER A 147 -8.25 14.99 0.56
C SER A 147 -9.34 13.96 0.23
N VAL A 148 -9.51 12.90 1.04
CA VAL A 148 -10.54 11.88 0.77
C VAL A 148 -11.95 12.44 0.90
N TYR A 149 -12.15 13.40 1.80
CA TYR A 149 -13.48 13.99 2.06
C TYR A 149 -13.96 14.87 0.90
N PRO A 150 -13.23 15.96 0.52
CA PRO A 150 -13.69 16.84 -0.55
C PRO A 150 -13.65 16.18 -1.94
N SER A 151 -12.90 15.10 -2.09
CA SER A 151 -12.81 14.38 -3.37
C SER A 151 -13.82 13.25 -3.53
N ASN A 152 -14.72 13.05 -2.54
CA ASN A 152 -15.71 11.96 -2.53
C ASN A 152 -15.10 10.55 -2.64
N ARG A 153 -13.96 10.32 -1.97
CA ARG A 153 -13.23 9.04 -1.96
C ARG A 153 -13.11 8.46 -0.56
N LEU A 154 -14.25 8.42 0.15
CA LEU A 154 -14.32 8.08 1.58
C LEU A 154 -13.74 6.69 1.88
N GLU A 155 -13.87 5.75 0.98
CA GLU A 155 -13.31 4.40 1.12
C GLU A 155 -11.79 4.41 1.33
N LEU A 156 -11.08 5.36 0.74
CA LEU A 156 -9.64 5.51 0.94
C LEU A 156 -9.28 6.03 2.33
N GLY A 157 -10.25 6.58 3.06
CA GLY A 157 -10.10 7.02 4.44
C GLY A 157 -10.32 5.91 5.48
N MET A 158 -10.89 4.78 5.08
CA MET A 158 -11.23 3.69 6.00
C MET A 158 -10.04 3.15 6.79
N PRO A 159 -8.81 3.04 6.24
CA PRO A 159 -7.66 2.61 7.03
C PRO A 159 -7.39 3.48 8.27
N LEU A 160 -7.66 4.79 8.20
CA LEU A 160 -7.54 5.66 9.36
C LEU A 160 -8.64 5.38 10.41
N VAL A 161 -9.86 5.20 9.95
CA VAL A 161 -11.00 4.89 10.83
C VAL A 161 -10.78 3.54 11.52
N ASP A 162 -10.37 2.53 10.76
CA ASP A 162 -10.09 1.19 11.28
C ASP A 162 -8.90 1.20 12.26
N ALA A 163 -7.84 1.96 11.96
CA ALA A 163 -6.70 2.10 12.85
C ALA A 163 -7.08 2.76 14.19
N ILE A 164 -7.92 3.78 14.16
CA ILE A 164 -8.44 4.43 15.38
C ILE A 164 -9.31 3.43 16.16
N GLY A 165 -10.29 2.81 15.48
CA GLY A 165 -11.21 1.87 16.11
C GLY A 165 -10.52 0.69 16.76
N ASN A 166 -9.54 0.10 16.07
CA ASN A 166 -8.80 -1.07 16.54
C ASN A 166 -7.80 -0.76 17.67
N ASN A 167 -7.47 0.52 17.88
CA ASN A 167 -6.51 0.96 18.90
C ASN A 167 -7.11 1.93 19.92
N LEU A 168 -8.43 1.99 20.02
CA LEU A 168 -9.10 2.98 20.84
C LEU A 168 -8.68 2.94 22.32
N ASP A 169 -8.60 1.74 22.89
CA ASP A 169 -8.20 1.55 24.29
C ASP A 169 -6.76 2.06 24.55
N ASN A 170 -5.85 1.80 23.61
CA ASN A 170 -4.49 2.33 23.69
C ASN A 170 -4.45 3.84 23.61
N LEU A 171 -5.23 4.43 22.71
CA LEU A 171 -5.32 5.88 22.54
C LEU A 171 -5.89 6.55 23.79
N ILE A 172 -6.90 5.96 24.41
CA ILE A 172 -7.47 6.42 25.68
C ILE A 172 -6.43 6.34 26.79
N THR A 173 -5.75 5.19 26.92
CA THR A 173 -4.72 4.99 27.95
C THR A 173 -3.59 6.00 27.84
N VAL A 174 -3.06 6.21 26.62
CA VAL A 174 -1.99 7.18 26.37
C VAL A 174 -2.47 8.60 26.67
N SER A 175 -3.70 8.94 26.33
CA SER A 175 -4.29 10.25 26.63
C SER A 175 -4.32 10.55 28.13
N TYR A 176 -4.68 9.56 28.94
CA TYR A 176 -4.70 9.73 30.41
C TYR A 176 -3.31 9.81 31.03
N THR A 177 -2.33 9.08 30.49
CA THR A 177 -0.95 9.09 31.04
C THR A 177 -0.16 10.35 30.71
N HIS A 178 -0.65 11.21 29.83
CA HIS A 178 -0.03 12.48 29.46
C HIS A 178 -0.76 13.72 29.99
N LEU A 179 -1.77 13.52 30.83
CA LEU A 179 -2.51 14.62 31.50
C LEU A 179 -1.99 14.96 32.92
N ASP A 180 -1.01 14.18 33.41
CA ASP A 180 -0.26 14.42 34.64
C ASP A 180 1.08 15.08 34.27
#